data_f2b292198cee880b9c64ade2095dd5b0
#
_entry.id   f2b292198cee880b9c64ade2095dd5b0
#
_cell.length_a   1.000
_cell.length_b   1.000
_cell.length_c   1.000
_cell.angle_alpha   90.00
_cell.angle_beta   90.00
_cell.angle_gamma   90.00
#
_symmetry.space_group_name_H-M   'P 1'
#
loop_
_entity.id
_entity.type
_entity.pdbx_description
1 polymer ?
#
loop_
_entity_poly.entity_id
_entity_poly.type
_entity_poly.pdbx_seq_one_letter_code
_entity_poly.pdbx_strand_id
1 'polypeptide(L)'
;MSEGRVGVPAQLAVYRATIDNLDAALVHLLAERFRCTQQVGLLKARLDLPPADPGRERQQVARLRALAEESGLDPIFAEKFFAFIVAEVIQHHEEIRDGHEAELSRRAGLAASTDATSQERPRDAG
;
A
#
# COMPACT_ATOMS: atom_id res chain seq x y z
N MET A 1 41.61 -32.10 5.63
CA MET A 1 40.97 -30.91 5.10
C MET A 1 39.77 -30.56 5.93
N SER A 2 39.84 -29.41 6.55
CA SER A 2 38.84 -28.93 7.50
C SER A 2 37.68 -28.16 6.85
N GLU A 3 37.70 -28.05 5.55
CA GLU A 3 36.77 -27.18 4.81
C GLU A 3 35.30 -27.63 4.88
N GLY A 4 35.05 -28.93 4.98
CA GLY A 4 33.69 -29.45 5.09
C GLY A 4 33.06 -29.38 6.48
N ARG A 5 33.80 -28.94 7.53
CA ARG A 5 33.34 -28.98 8.91
C ARG A 5 32.80 -27.64 9.43
N VAL A 6 33.26 -26.54 8.85
CA VAL A 6 32.97 -25.18 9.33
C VAL A 6 32.15 -24.42 8.32
N GLY A 7 32.17 -24.87 7.07
CA GLY A 7 31.45 -24.22 5.99
C GLY A 7 30.13 -24.90 5.68
N VAL A 8 29.21 -24.11 5.15
CA VAL A 8 27.99 -24.59 4.52
C VAL A 8 28.41 -25.41 3.27
N PRO A 9 27.81 -26.60 3.01
CA PRO A 9 28.07 -27.30 1.76
C PRO A 9 27.90 -26.37 0.56
N ALA A 10 28.81 -26.53 -0.43
CA ALA A 10 28.85 -25.66 -1.60
C ALA A 10 27.51 -25.55 -2.33
N GLN A 11 26.78 -26.66 -2.45
CA GLN A 11 25.46 -26.67 -3.08
C GLN A 11 24.44 -25.85 -2.28
N LEU A 12 24.46 -25.92 -0.95
CA LEU A 12 23.60 -25.15 -0.09
C LEU A 12 23.91 -23.65 -0.20
N ALA A 13 25.18 -23.27 -0.32
CA ALA A 13 25.59 -21.89 -0.53
C ALA A 13 25.05 -21.32 -1.86
N VAL A 14 25.04 -22.12 -2.92
CA VAL A 14 24.48 -21.75 -4.21
C VAL A 14 22.97 -21.50 -4.09
N TYR A 15 22.25 -22.39 -3.44
CA TYR A 15 20.82 -22.24 -3.23
C TYR A 15 20.48 -21.01 -2.37
N ARG A 16 21.25 -20.76 -1.32
CA ARG A 16 21.06 -19.58 -0.48
C ARG A 16 21.32 -18.28 -1.24
N ALA A 17 22.33 -18.24 -2.08
CA ALA A 17 22.60 -17.09 -2.94
C ALA A 17 21.42 -16.82 -3.90
N THR A 18 20.87 -17.88 -4.48
CA THR A 18 19.68 -17.78 -5.35
C THR A 18 18.49 -17.26 -4.57
N ILE A 19 18.25 -17.79 -3.37
CA ILE A 19 17.15 -17.32 -2.50
C ILE A 19 17.33 -15.84 -2.15
N ASP A 20 18.53 -15.41 -1.80
CA ASP A 20 18.82 -14.01 -1.48
C ASP A 20 18.52 -13.09 -2.67
N ASN A 21 18.86 -13.52 -3.87
CA ASN A 21 18.55 -12.77 -5.08
C ASN A 21 17.04 -12.70 -5.36
N LEU A 22 16.32 -13.80 -5.14
CA LEU A 22 14.87 -13.85 -5.28
C LEU A 22 14.19 -12.95 -4.24
N ASP A 23 14.66 -12.99 -3.00
CA ASP A 23 14.14 -12.13 -1.93
C ASP A 23 14.35 -10.65 -2.26
N ALA A 24 15.51 -10.29 -2.77
CA ALA A 24 15.79 -8.93 -3.21
C ALA A 24 14.84 -8.49 -4.32
N ALA A 25 14.59 -9.35 -5.32
CA ALA A 25 13.63 -9.09 -6.39
C ALA A 25 12.21 -8.91 -5.83
N LEU A 26 11.81 -9.74 -4.87
CA LEU A 26 10.51 -9.67 -4.20
C LEU A 26 10.32 -8.34 -3.49
N VAL A 27 11.31 -7.89 -2.73
CA VAL A 27 11.26 -6.60 -2.03
C VAL A 27 11.12 -5.45 -3.03
N HIS A 28 11.88 -5.46 -4.12
CA HIS A 28 11.77 -4.44 -5.17
C HIS A 28 10.38 -4.44 -5.82
N LEU A 29 9.81 -5.60 -6.09
CA LEU A 29 8.46 -5.72 -6.65
C LEU A 29 7.40 -5.21 -5.68
N LEU A 30 7.51 -5.56 -4.41
CA LEU A 30 6.60 -5.05 -3.37
C LEU A 30 6.68 -3.53 -3.24
N ALA A 31 7.89 -2.97 -3.24
CA ALA A 31 8.09 -1.53 -3.18
C ALA A 31 7.40 -0.82 -4.37
N GLU A 32 7.56 -1.36 -5.59
CA GLU A 32 6.92 -0.83 -6.79
C GLU A 32 5.39 -0.94 -6.71
N ARG A 33 4.90 -2.09 -6.25
CA ARG A 33 3.48 -2.32 -6.06
C ARG A 33 2.87 -1.33 -5.05
N PHE A 34 3.53 -1.08 -3.93
CA PHE A 34 3.06 -0.11 -2.94
C PHE A 34 3.12 1.32 -3.45
N ARG A 35 4.11 1.69 -4.24
CA ARG A 35 4.11 3.01 -4.92
C ARG A 35 2.89 3.19 -5.80
N CYS A 36 2.53 2.15 -6.55
CA CYS A 36 1.35 2.18 -7.41
C CYS A 36 0.06 2.26 -6.58
N THR A 37 -0.10 1.43 -5.54
CA THR A 37 -1.31 1.47 -4.70
C THR A 37 -1.43 2.76 -3.90
N GLN A 38 -0.32 3.41 -3.57
CA GLN A 38 -0.35 4.73 -2.96
C GLN A 38 -0.96 5.78 -3.89
N GLN A 39 -0.63 5.75 -5.18
CA GLN A 39 -1.26 6.60 -6.18
C GLN A 39 -2.76 6.32 -6.31
N VAL A 40 -3.13 5.05 -6.28
CA VAL A 40 -4.55 4.64 -6.26
C VAL A 40 -5.25 5.21 -5.01
N GLY A 41 -4.60 5.14 -3.85
CA GLY A 41 -5.14 5.68 -2.60
C GLY A 41 -5.38 7.19 -2.65
N LEU A 42 -4.43 7.94 -3.21
CA LEU A 42 -4.56 9.38 -3.43
C LEU A 42 -5.72 9.71 -4.38
N LEU A 43 -5.86 8.94 -5.45
CA LEU A 43 -6.95 9.10 -6.41
C LEU A 43 -8.31 8.82 -5.77
N LYS A 44 -8.43 7.72 -5.00
CA LYS A 44 -9.66 7.38 -4.27
C LYS A 44 -10.05 8.47 -3.28
N ALA A 45 -9.09 9.04 -2.54
CA ALA A 45 -9.36 10.13 -1.62
C ALA A 45 -9.89 11.37 -2.33
N ARG A 46 -9.29 11.74 -3.46
CA ARG A 46 -9.74 12.89 -4.27
C ARG A 46 -11.12 12.70 -4.87
N LEU A 47 -11.45 11.47 -5.26
CA LEU A 47 -12.74 11.12 -5.89
C LEU A 47 -13.79 10.67 -4.86
N ASP A 48 -13.45 10.70 -3.57
CA ASP A 48 -14.32 10.25 -2.48
C ASP A 48 -14.79 8.79 -2.68
N LEU A 49 -13.88 7.93 -3.14
CA LEU A 49 -14.14 6.51 -3.27
C LEU A 49 -13.74 5.77 -1.99
N PRO A 50 -14.42 4.66 -1.65
CA PRO A 50 -14.10 3.91 -0.44
C PRO A 50 -12.72 3.25 -0.54
N PRO A 51 -11.95 3.15 0.58
CA PRO A 51 -10.64 2.49 0.60
C PRO A 51 -10.69 1.02 0.20
N ALA A 52 -11.73 0.29 0.59
CA ALA A 52 -11.91 -1.12 0.28
C ALA A 52 -12.82 -1.32 -0.93
N ASP A 53 -12.51 -2.32 -1.76
CA ASP A 53 -13.33 -2.75 -2.88
C ASP A 53 -13.43 -4.29 -2.86
N PRO A 54 -14.44 -4.84 -2.17
CA PRO A 54 -14.58 -6.31 -2.03
C PRO A 54 -14.74 -7.04 -3.36
N GLY A 55 -15.38 -6.43 -4.35
CA GLY A 55 -15.52 -7.01 -5.69
C GLY A 55 -14.19 -7.17 -6.39
N ARG A 56 -13.35 -6.16 -6.33
CA ARG A 56 -12.00 -6.19 -6.87
C ARG A 56 -11.12 -7.21 -6.13
N GLU A 57 -11.24 -7.27 -4.82
CA GLU A 57 -10.49 -8.24 -4.00
C GLU A 57 -10.82 -9.69 -4.40
N ARG A 58 -12.10 -10.02 -4.59
CA ARG A 58 -12.52 -11.35 -5.05
C ARG A 58 -11.94 -11.70 -6.42
N GLN A 59 -11.96 -10.77 -7.36
CA GLN A 59 -11.36 -10.96 -8.68
C GLN A 59 -9.86 -11.19 -8.60
N GLN A 60 -9.16 -10.46 -7.76
CA GLN A 60 -7.71 -10.60 -7.55
C GLN A 60 -7.37 -11.94 -6.92
N VAL A 61 -8.11 -12.38 -5.91
CA VAL A 61 -7.91 -13.70 -5.28
C VAL A 61 -8.06 -14.82 -6.31
N ALA A 62 -9.12 -14.79 -7.11
CA ALA A 62 -9.35 -15.79 -8.16
C ALA A 62 -8.19 -15.82 -9.17
N ARG A 63 -7.74 -14.65 -9.62
CA ARG A 63 -6.60 -14.52 -10.54
C ARG A 63 -5.32 -15.07 -9.93
N LEU A 64 -5.02 -14.72 -8.68
CA LEU A 64 -3.80 -15.15 -7.99
C LEU A 64 -3.77 -16.65 -7.73
N ARG A 65 -4.91 -17.25 -7.40
CA ARG A 65 -5.01 -18.70 -7.27
C ARG A 65 -4.70 -19.40 -8.58
N ALA A 66 -5.24 -18.90 -9.70
CA ALA A 66 -4.95 -19.45 -11.02
C ALA A 66 -3.45 -19.31 -11.38
N LEU A 67 -2.87 -18.15 -11.13
CA LEU A 67 -1.43 -17.92 -11.36
C LEU A 67 -0.55 -18.80 -10.47
N ALA A 68 -0.96 -19.01 -9.23
CA ALA A 68 -0.26 -19.91 -8.31
C ALA A 68 -0.26 -21.35 -8.84
N GLU A 69 -1.40 -21.85 -9.30
CA GLU A 69 -1.50 -23.18 -9.90
C GLU A 69 -0.61 -23.32 -11.13
N GLU A 70 -0.63 -22.35 -12.03
CA GLU A 70 0.23 -22.34 -13.22
C GLU A 70 1.73 -22.35 -12.88
N SER A 71 2.13 -21.67 -11.83
CA SER A 71 3.54 -21.55 -11.43
C SER A 71 4.00 -22.62 -10.45
N GLY A 72 3.11 -23.49 -10.01
CA GLY A 72 3.43 -24.53 -9.03
C GLY A 72 3.54 -24.01 -7.59
N LEU A 73 3.00 -22.86 -7.30
CA LEU A 73 2.90 -22.32 -5.95
C LEU A 73 1.60 -22.79 -5.30
N ASP A 74 1.64 -23.11 -4.01
CA ASP A 74 0.43 -23.45 -3.26
C ASP A 74 -0.59 -22.30 -3.31
N PRO A 75 -1.79 -22.52 -3.88
CA PRO A 75 -2.80 -21.48 -3.99
C PRO A 75 -3.29 -20.95 -2.64
N ILE A 76 -3.30 -21.79 -1.60
CA ILE A 76 -3.70 -21.38 -0.24
C ILE A 76 -2.67 -20.41 0.33
N PHE A 77 -1.38 -20.69 0.14
CA PHE A 77 -0.31 -19.76 0.53
C PHE A 77 -0.41 -18.44 -0.22
N ALA A 78 -0.60 -18.49 -1.53
CA ALA A 78 -0.74 -17.29 -2.36
C ALA A 78 -1.91 -16.41 -1.89
N GLU A 79 -3.03 -17.01 -1.55
CA GLU A 79 -4.21 -16.31 -1.02
C GLU A 79 -3.91 -15.65 0.34
N LYS A 80 -3.25 -16.35 1.25
CA LYS A 80 -2.85 -15.80 2.56
C LYS A 80 -1.89 -14.64 2.42
N PHE A 81 -0.89 -14.78 1.57
CA PHE A 81 0.09 -13.73 1.30
C PHE A 81 -0.59 -12.49 0.72
N PHE A 82 -1.48 -12.68 -0.23
CA PHE A 82 -2.24 -11.61 -0.84
C PHE A 82 -3.17 -10.91 0.16
N ALA A 83 -3.85 -11.67 1.02
CA ALA A 83 -4.71 -11.11 2.06
C ALA A 83 -3.93 -10.17 3.00
N PHE A 84 -2.70 -10.54 3.35
CA PHE A 84 -1.81 -9.69 4.14
C PHE A 84 -1.50 -8.37 3.41
N ILE A 85 -1.14 -8.44 2.13
CA ILE A 85 -0.85 -7.25 1.31
C ILE A 85 -2.09 -6.34 1.20
N VAL A 86 -3.26 -6.91 0.93
CA VAL A 86 -4.51 -6.15 0.81
C VAL A 86 -4.85 -5.42 2.10
N ALA A 87 -4.68 -6.07 3.25
CA ALA A 87 -4.92 -5.45 4.55
C ALA A 87 -4.01 -4.22 4.76
N GLU A 88 -2.74 -4.32 4.40
CA GLU A 88 -1.80 -3.19 4.45
C GLU A 88 -2.20 -2.06 3.50
N VAL A 89 -2.61 -2.39 2.28
CA VAL A 89 -3.06 -1.40 1.28
C VAL A 89 -4.30 -0.66 1.76
N ILE A 90 -5.27 -1.37 2.31
CA ILE A 90 -6.50 -0.76 2.84
C ILE A 90 -6.17 0.18 3.99
N GLN A 91 -5.29 -0.22 4.90
CA GLN A 91 -4.84 0.64 5.99
C GLN A 91 -4.17 1.91 5.47
N HIS A 92 -3.27 1.80 4.48
CA HIS A 92 -2.64 2.96 3.84
C HIS A 92 -3.68 3.88 3.19
N HIS A 93 -4.68 3.31 2.50
CA HIS A 93 -5.75 4.08 1.86
C HIS A 93 -6.62 4.82 2.88
N GLU A 94 -6.91 4.21 4.02
CA GLU A 94 -7.63 4.84 5.12
C GLU A 94 -6.84 6.02 5.70
N GLU A 95 -5.53 5.86 5.93
CA GLU A 95 -4.65 6.92 6.39
C GLU A 95 -4.59 8.09 5.39
N ILE A 96 -4.50 7.80 4.10
CA ILE A 96 -4.51 8.82 3.04
C ILE A 96 -5.84 9.56 3.03
N ARG A 97 -6.95 8.84 3.13
CA ARG A 97 -8.29 9.42 3.18
C ARG A 97 -8.46 10.34 4.38
N ASP A 98 -8.05 9.89 5.58
CA ASP A 98 -8.14 10.67 6.81
C ASP A 98 -7.28 11.93 6.71
N GLY A 99 -6.09 11.83 6.17
CA GLY A 99 -5.22 12.98 5.92
C GLY A 99 -5.82 13.98 4.94
N HIS A 100 -6.46 13.51 3.89
CA HIS A 100 -7.13 14.34 2.89
C HIS A 100 -8.35 15.06 3.50
N GLU A 101 -9.18 14.36 4.27
CA GLU A 101 -10.33 14.94 4.97
C GLU A 101 -9.90 15.99 6.00
N ALA A 102 -8.84 15.72 6.75
CA ALA A 102 -8.28 16.68 7.70
C ALA A 102 -7.78 17.94 7.00
N GLU A 103 -7.14 17.82 5.84
CA GLU A 103 -6.66 18.95 5.05
C GLU A 103 -7.84 19.79 4.50
N LEU A 104 -8.88 19.15 4.00
CA LEU A 104 -10.09 19.84 3.54
C LEU A 104 -10.75 20.59 4.68
N SER A 105 -10.83 20.00 5.86
CA SER A 105 -11.40 20.64 7.07
C SER A 105 -10.57 21.84 7.50
N ARG A 106 -9.25 21.77 7.46
CA ARG A 106 -8.37 22.91 7.75
C ARG A 106 -8.55 24.05 6.76
N ARG A 107 -8.65 23.76 5.47
CA ARG A 107 -8.88 24.75 4.42
C ARG A 107 -10.25 25.42 4.58
N ALA A 108 -11.29 24.65 4.89
CA ALA A 108 -12.62 25.17 5.15
C ALA A 108 -12.64 26.07 6.40
N GLY A 109 -11.94 25.66 7.48
CA GLY A 109 -11.79 26.46 8.68
C GLY A 109 -11.06 27.78 8.44
N LEU A 110 -9.99 27.77 7.66
CA LEU A 110 -9.27 28.98 7.26
C LEU A 110 -10.11 29.91 6.40
N ALA A 111 -10.86 29.39 5.43
CA ALA A 111 -11.76 30.18 4.59
C ALA A 111 -12.87 30.83 5.41
N ALA A 112 -13.49 30.10 6.34
CA ALA A 112 -14.50 30.64 7.25
C ALA A 112 -13.95 31.73 8.16
N SER A 113 -12.73 31.56 8.68
CA SER A 113 -12.04 32.55 9.51
C SER A 113 -11.71 33.82 8.73
N THR A 114 -11.33 33.72 7.48
CA THR A 114 -11.04 34.87 6.61
C THR A 114 -12.31 35.65 6.29
N ASP A 115 -13.40 34.98 6.02
CA ASP A 115 -14.72 35.63 5.76
C ASP A 115 -15.22 36.35 7.01
N ALA A 116 -15.11 35.76 8.19
CA ALA A 116 -15.49 36.39 9.45
C ALA A 116 -14.67 37.68 9.72
N THR A 117 -13.38 37.64 9.40
CA THR A 117 -12.51 38.84 9.55
C THR A 117 -12.86 39.94 8.56
N SER A 118 -13.34 39.60 7.38
CA SER A 118 -13.75 40.59 6.36
C SER A 118 -15.08 41.30 6.70
N GLN A 119 -15.89 40.73 7.57
CA GLN A 119 -17.16 41.30 7.99
C GLN A 119 -17.04 42.25 9.18
N GLU A 120 -15.91 42.28 9.88
CA GLU A 120 -15.63 43.17 11.01
C GLU A 120 -14.97 44.50 10.58
N ARG A 121 -15.29 45.05 9.44
CA ARG A 121 -14.92 46.44 9.18
C ARG A 121 -15.75 47.34 10.06
N PRO A 122 -15.16 48.20 10.89
CA PRO A 122 -15.93 49.17 11.64
C PRO A 122 -16.69 50.05 10.65
N ARG A 123 -17.98 50.13 10.83
CA ARG A 123 -18.76 51.18 10.21
C ARG A 123 -18.29 52.45 10.88
N ASP A 124 -17.51 53.24 10.18
CA ASP A 124 -17.27 54.60 10.59
C ASP A 124 -18.64 55.27 10.66
N ALA A 125 -19.06 55.52 11.88
CA ALA A 125 -20.14 56.46 12.16
C ALA A 125 -19.53 57.85 12.03
N GLY A 126 -19.58 58.39 10.84
CA GLY A 126 -19.31 59.80 10.59
C GLY A 126 -20.57 60.58 10.53
#